data_3b781e992c9f8154ad8260fc24b3877a
#
_entry.id   3b781e992c9f8154ad8260fc24b3877a
#
_cell.length_a   1.000
_cell.length_b   1.000
_cell.length_c   1.000
_cell.angle_alpha   90.00
_cell.angle_beta   90.00
_cell.angle_gamma   90.00
#
_symmetry.space_group_name_H-M   'P 1'
#
loop_
_entity.id
_entity.type
_entity.pdbx_description
1 polymer ?
#
loop_
_entity_poly.entity_id
_entity_poly.type
_entity_poly.pdbx_seq_one_letter_code
_entity_poly.pdbx_strand_id
1 'polypeptide(L)'
;FKGADGYFHLYYLLNSNYKSDNDGTEWYHVRTRDWEHFENQGVAIPKFTHGWSAVATGSVIDNASGFFKDLPTAAIVAYFTSYTESGQHQYAAYSLDFGKSYVPYNGGQPVLKGTTATSDNRDPYIWHDAARGKLMMYLAEGDKIGVYASSDGKAWTYEGATILSAGALGGKDLGLVECPNLKTMKASDGTTKHVLFFGANGYQYGSTTGTYYMVGHLDDKNVFVAESQPRRVDQGTDWYGANFLQESDTTVKALAWLGNWAYLQGDIRDQNGEVSKHLSGISMTRNLTLVREGGAYVIKSAFVNGNPKTSV
;
A
#
# COMPACT_ATOMS: atom_id res chain seq x y z
N PHE A 1 7.10 4.44 6.67
CA PHE A 1 8.51 4.08 6.85
C PHE A 1 9.04 4.63 8.18
N LYS A 2 10.18 4.15 8.65
CA LYS A 2 10.88 4.70 9.81
C LYS A 2 11.95 5.66 9.32
N GLY A 3 11.81 6.93 9.69
CA GLY A 3 12.75 7.98 9.31
C GLY A 3 14.05 7.98 10.14
N ALA A 4 15.10 8.57 9.60
CA ALA A 4 16.35 8.79 10.34
C ALA A 4 16.19 9.78 11.50
N ASP A 5 15.11 10.57 11.52
CA ASP A 5 14.70 11.45 12.61
C ASP A 5 14.08 10.70 13.81
N GLY A 6 13.96 9.37 13.71
CA GLY A 6 13.43 8.49 14.75
C GLY A 6 11.90 8.42 14.79
N TYR A 7 11.21 9.06 13.85
CA TYR A 7 9.77 8.94 13.70
C TYR A 7 9.38 7.84 12.70
N PHE A 8 8.19 7.31 12.87
CA PHE A 8 7.46 6.59 11.84
C PHE A 8 6.62 7.58 11.05
N HIS A 9 6.76 7.57 9.74
CA HIS A 9 6.07 8.47 8.82
C HIS A 9 4.99 7.70 8.07
N LEU A 10 3.79 8.26 8.05
CA LEU A 10 2.61 7.70 7.39
C LEU A 10 2.03 8.74 6.44
N TYR A 11 1.55 8.23 5.32
CA TYR A 11 0.84 9.04 4.34
C TYR A 11 -0.54 8.45 4.12
N TYR A 12 -1.52 9.31 3.95
CA TYR A 12 -2.87 8.91 3.62
C TYR A 12 -3.46 9.83 2.56
N LEU A 13 -4.41 9.30 1.82
CA LEU A 13 -5.10 10.03 0.77
C LEU A 13 -6.16 10.92 1.39
N LEU A 14 -6.14 12.20 1.05
CA LEU A 14 -7.15 13.17 1.48
C LEU A 14 -7.53 14.07 0.31
N ASN A 15 -8.82 14.26 0.11
CA ASN A 15 -9.33 15.33 -0.73
C ASN A 15 -9.62 16.55 0.16
N SER A 16 -8.64 17.47 0.25
CA SER A 16 -8.71 18.64 1.12
C SER A 16 -9.80 19.64 0.75
N ASN A 17 -10.21 19.64 -0.51
CA ASN A 17 -11.21 20.55 -1.06
C ASN A 17 -12.54 19.87 -1.28
N TYR A 18 -12.83 18.80 -0.54
CA TYR A 18 -13.97 17.92 -0.78
C TYR A 18 -15.05 18.55 -1.69
N LYS A 19 -15.08 18.08 -2.91
CA LYS A 19 -16.13 18.39 -3.88
C LYS A 19 -16.80 17.09 -4.26
N SER A 20 -18.11 17.14 -4.42
CA SER A 20 -18.92 15.99 -4.84
C SER A 20 -18.56 15.47 -6.25
N ASP A 21 -17.86 16.26 -7.03
CA ASP A 21 -17.37 15.93 -8.38
C ASP A 21 -16.04 15.18 -8.41
N ASN A 22 -15.53 14.75 -7.25
CA ASN A 22 -14.33 13.94 -7.12
C ASN A 22 -13.10 14.55 -7.81
N ASP A 23 -12.66 15.69 -7.34
CA ASP A 23 -11.47 16.38 -7.85
C ASP A 23 -10.14 15.71 -7.46
N GLY A 24 -10.21 14.49 -6.87
CA GLY A 24 -9.09 13.63 -6.55
C GLY A 24 -8.45 13.92 -5.20
N THR A 25 -7.47 13.08 -4.86
CA THR A 25 -6.76 13.08 -3.59
C THR A 25 -5.33 13.58 -3.72
N GLU A 26 -4.74 13.91 -2.58
CA GLU A 26 -3.33 14.24 -2.39
C GLU A 26 -2.79 13.47 -1.17
N TRP A 27 -1.47 13.39 -1.01
CA TRP A 27 -0.88 12.74 0.15
C TRP A 27 -0.75 13.72 1.31
N TYR A 28 -1.45 13.43 2.39
CA TYR A 28 -1.25 14.03 3.70
C TYR A 28 -0.26 13.21 4.51
N HIS A 29 0.57 13.89 5.29
CA HIS A 29 1.63 13.32 6.08
C HIS A 29 1.34 13.49 7.57
N VAL A 30 1.43 12.40 8.30
CA VAL A 30 1.51 12.36 9.75
C VAL A 30 2.71 11.55 10.18
N ARG A 31 3.23 11.82 11.38
CA ARG A 31 4.31 11.03 11.95
C ARG A 31 4.03 10.68 13.42
N THR A 32 4.64 9.64 13.89
CA THR A 32 4.48 9.15 15.26
C THR A 32 5.76 8.51 15.79
N ARG A 33 5.92 8.45 17.12
CA ARG A 33 6.98 7.67 17.78
C ARG A 33 6.46 6.42 18.47
N ASP A 34 5.18 6.39 18.79
CA ASP A 34 4.56 5.38 19.65
C ASP A 34 3.36 4.66 19.03
N TRP A 35 2.93 5.08 17.82
CA TRP A 35 1.76 4.55 17.11
C TRP A 35 0.40 4.87 17.76
N GLU A 36 0.39 5.74 18.77
CA GLU A 36 -0.81 6.24 19.44
C GLU A 36 -1.01 7.74 19.19
N HIS A 37 0.06 8.52 19.27
CA HIS A 37 0.03 9.96 19.11
C HIS A 37 0.62 10.34 17.77
N PHE A 38 -0.17 11.02 16.95
CA PHE A 38 0.22 11.41 15.60
C PHE A 38 0.35 12.92 15.49
N GLU A 39 1.48 13.36 14.95
CA GLU A 39 1.75 14.75 14.64
C GLU A 39 1.41 15.01 13.17
N ASN A 40 0.49 15.96 12.90
CA ASN A 40 0.16 16.37 11.54
C ASN A 40 1.32 17.18 10.93
N GLN A 41 1.73 16.83 9.73
CA GLN A 41 2.79 17.50 8.96
C GLN A 41 2.23 18.24 7.73
N GLY A 42 0.95 18.08 7.41
CA GLY A 42 0.29 18.72 6.27
C GLY A 42 0.40 17.93 4.97
N VAL A 43 0.24 18.62 3.85
CA VAL A 43 0.30 18.02 2.51
C VAL A 43 1.76 17.77 2.13
N ALA A 44 2.09 16.52 1.80
CA ALA A 44 3.44 16.13 1.36
C ALA A 44 3.55 16.08 -0.17
N ILE A 45 2.56 15.50 -0.86
CA ILE A 45 2.50 15.46 -2.33
C ILE A 45 1.17 16.07 -2.76
N PRO A 46 1.16 17.33 -3.21
CA PRO A 46 -0.07 18.00 -3.62
C PRO A 46 -0.56 17.48 -4.98
N LYS A 47 -1.87 17.40 -5.15
CA LYS A 47 -2.50 17.12 -6.44
C LYS A 47 -2.37 18.29 -7.42
N PHE A 48 -2.54 18.01 -8.71
CA PHE A 48 -2.49 19.00 -9.80
C PHE A 48 -1.23 19.84 -9.84
N THR A 49 -0.09 19.22 -9.51
CA THR A 49 1.23 19.88 -9.55
C THR A 49 2.21 19.05 -10.37
N HIS A 50 3.28 19.64 -10.82
CA HIS A 50 4.45 18.96 -11.38
C HIS A 50 4.18 17.93 -12.51
N GLY A 51 3.06 18.05 -13.23
CA GLY A 51 2.72 17.14 -14.34
C GLY A 51 1.86 15.93 -13.95
N TRP A 52 1.52 15.76 -12.67
CA TRP A 52 0.50 14.79 -12.24
C TRP A 52 -0.81 15.48 -11.85
N SER A 53 -1.91 14.73 -11.87
CA SER A 53 -3.25 15.18 -11.49
C SER A 53 -3.56 14.77 -10.05
N ALA A 54 -4.59 13.98 -9.83
CA ALA A 54 -4.86 13.36 -8.53
C ALA A 54 -3.74 12.39 -8.16
N VAL A 55 -3.39 12.35 -6.88
CA VAL A 55 -2.35 11.47 -6.34
C VAL A 55 -3.03 10.33 -5.58
N ALA A 56 -2.87 9.11 -6.06
CA ALA A 56 -3.41 7.90 -5.45
C ALA A 56 -2.34 7.15 -4.64
N THR A 57 -2.66 5.93 -4.26
CA THR A 57 -1.82 5.10 -3.40
C THR A 57 -0.43 4.81 -3.99
N GLY A 58 0.49 4.53 -3.11
CA GLY A 58 1.86 4.18 -3.45
C GLY A 58 2.67 3.76 -2.23
N SER A 59 3.98 3.86 -2.34
CA SER A 59 4.92 3.50 -1.27
C SER A 59 6.14 4.40 -1.25
N VAL A 60 6.87 4.35 -0.15
CA VAL A 60 8.06 5.15 0.11
C VAL A 60 9.24 4.23 0.39
N ILE A 61 10.40 4.56 -0.15
CA ILE A 61 11.67 3.89 0.11
C ILE A 61 12.75 4.92 0.44
N ASP A 62 13.61 4.62 1.42
CA ASP A 62 14.79 5.44 1.71
C ASP A 62 15.95 5.15 0.75
N ASN A 63 16.89 6.07 0.66
CA ASN A 63 18.12 5.90 -0.09
C ASN A 63 19.31 5.51 0.78
N ALA A 64 19.10 4.93 1.96
CA ALA A 64 20.18 4.57 2.89
C ALA A 64 21.20 3.61 2.26
N SER A 65 20.76 2.74 1.34
CA SER A 65 21.62 1.85 0.56
C SER A 65 22.47 2.57 -0.50
N GLY A 66 22.17 3.85 -0.80
CA GLY A 66 22.79 4.58 -1.91
C GLY A 66 22.43 4.03 -3.29
N PHE A 67 21.26 3.42 -3.43
CA PHE A 67 20.76 2.91 -4.72
C PHE A 67 20.59 4.05 -5.73
N PHE A 68 19.89 5.11 -5.34
CA PHE A 68 19.69 6.31 -6.18
C PHE A 68 20.95 7.16 -6.19
N LYS A 69 21.82 6.93 -7.20
CA LYS A 69 23.16 7.54 -7.29
C LYS A 69 23.15 9.06 -7.47
N ASP A 70 22.08 9.60 -8.00
CA ASP A 70 21.85 11.03 -8.23
C ASP A 70 21.16 11.74 -7.04
N LEU A 71 20.89 11.02 -5.95
CA LEU A 71 20.31 11.56 -4.72
C LEU A 71 21.23 11.29 -3.52
N PRO A 72 21.22 12.17 -2.49
CA PRO A 72 21.94 11.89 -1.25
C PRO A 72 21.33 10.69 -0.51
N THR A 73 22.11 10.00 0.31
CA THR A 73 21.68 8.83 1.07
C THR A 73 20.58 9.13 2.10
N ALA A 74 20.41 10.38 2.48
CA ALA A 74 19.31 10.83 3.33
C ALA A 74 17.99 11.05 2.58
N ALA A 75 17.99 10.94 1.25
CA ALA A 75 16.78 11.11 0.45
C ALA A 75 15.75 10.00 0.71
N ILE A 76 14.51 10.37 0.58
CA ILE A 76 13.35 9.46 0.62
C ILE A 76 12.67 9.56 -0.74
N VAL A 77 12.36 8.44 -1.38
CA VAL A 77 11.72 8.41 -2.69
C VAL A 77 10.33 7.81 -2.55
N ALA A 78 9.32 8.55 -2.98
CA ALA A 78 7.95 8.10 -3.07
C ALA A 78 7.65 7.65 -4.52
N TYR A 79 6.98 6.51 -4.64
CA TYR A 79 6.36 6.06 -5.89
C TYR A 79 4.86 6.02 -5.69
N PHE A 80 4.12 6.59 -6.60
CA PHE A 80 2.67 6.70 -6.48
C PHE A 80 1.99 6.67 -7.84
N THR A 81 0.71 6.36 -7.83
CA THR A 81 -0.14 6.44 -9.02
C THR A 81 -0.71 7.84 -9.16
N SER A 82 -0.77 8.35 -10.39
CA SER A 82 -1.60 9.49 -10.70
C SER A 82 -2.61 9.13 -11.80
N TYR A 83 -3.84 9.58 -11.58
CA TYR A 83 -4.92 9.47 -12.56
C TYR A 83 -4.81 10.65 -13.53
N THR A 84 -4.51 10.35 -14.79
CA THR A 84 -4.41 11.33 -15.87
C THR A 84 -5.48 11.05 -16.94
N GLU A 85 -5.69 11.96 -17.88
CA GLU A 85 -6.58 11.73 -19.02
C GLU A 85 -6.20 10.51 -19.86
N SER A 86 -4.90 10.16 -19.88
CA SER A 86 -4.38 9.00 -20.61
C SER A 86 -4.37 7.69 -19.81
N GLY A 87 -4.85 7.70 -18.57
CA GLY A 87 -4.93 6.53 -17.68
C GLY A 87 -4.18 6.67 -16.38
N GLN A 88 -3.97 5.55 -15.72
CA GLN A 88 -3.25 5.45 -14.46
C GLN A 88 -1.76 5.20 -14.73
N HIS A 89 -0.91 6.12 -14.29
CA HIS A 89 0.55 6.02 -14.50
C HIS A 89 1.28 6.14 -13.17
N GLN A 90 2.47 5.51 -13.10
CA GLN A 90 3.29 5.56 -11.91
C GLN A 90 4.31 6.70 -12.03
N TYR A 91 4.40 7.50 -10.98
CA TYR A 91 5.32 8.62 -10.85
C TYR A 91 6.27 8.39 -9.69
N ALA A 92 7.37 9.13 -9.69
CA ALA A 92 8.31 9.17 -8.58
C ALA A 92 8.62 10.61 -8.18
N ALA A 93 8.74 10.82 -6.88
CA ALA A 93 9.16 12.09 -6.29
C ALA A 93 10.10 11.81 -5.11
N TYR A 94 10.97 12.75 -4.76
CA TYR A 94 11.90 12.59 -3.65
C TYR A 94 11.80 13.74 -2.66
N SER A 95 12.15 13.44 -1.42
CA SER A 95 12.18 14.36 -0.30
C SER A 95 13.57 14.41 0.33
N LEU A 96 13.99 15.62 0.77
CA LEU A 96 15.20 15.85 1.55
C LEU A 96 14.91 16.41 2.95
N ASP A 97 13.65 16.49 3.34
CA ASP A 97 13.15 17.09 4.58
C ASP A 97 12.35 16.11 5.44
N PHE A 98 12.77 14.84 5.45
CA PHE A 98 12.10 13.75 6.17
C PHE A 98 10.66 13.49 5.70
N GLY A 99 10.41 13.65 4.40
CA GLY A 99 9.13 13.33 3.81
C GLY A 99 8.01 14.35 4.02
N LYS A 100 8.36 15.59 4.44
CA LYS A 100 7.38 16.67 4.58
C LYS A 100 6.94 17.23 3.24
N SER A 101 7.89 17.33 2.30
CA SER A 101 7.61 17.76 0.94
C SER A 101 8.37 16.93 -0.07
N TYR A 102 7.82 16.82 -1.26
CA TYR A 102 8.40 16.03 -2.34
C TYR A 102 8.50 16.87 -3.62
N VAL A 103 9.59 16.64 -4.36
CA VAL A 103 9.81 17.21 -5.69
C VAL A 103 9.92 16.08 -6.72
N PRO A 104 9.58 16.34 -7.98
CA PRO A 104 9.61 15.30 -9.01
C PRO A 104 10.98 14.64 -9.13
N TYR A 105 11.01 13.30 -9.22
CA TYR A 105 12.24 12.57 -9.46
C TYR A 105 12.46 12.42 -10.95
N ASN A 106 11.67 12.01 -11.79
CA ASN A 106 11.87 11.82 -13.23
C ASN A 106 11.46 13.05 -14.05
N GLY A 107 11.75 14.26 -13.58
CA GLY A 107 11.37 15.50 -14.26
C GLY A 107 9.86 15.69 -14.39
N GLY A 108 9.06 15.08 -13.50
CA GLY A 108 7.60 15.10 -13.56
C GLY A 108 6.99 14.16 -14.61
N GLN A 109 7.81 13.36 -15.29
CA GLN A 109 7.32 12.34 -16.22
C GLN A 109 7.04 11.03 -15.49
N PRO A 110 6.07 10.24 -15.95
CA PRO A 110 5.83 8.91 -15.37
C PRO A 110 7.06 8.03 -15.53
N VAL A 111 7.38 7.26 -14.48
CA VAL A 111 8.44 6.23 -14.51
C VAL A 111 7.93 4.92 -15.11
N LEU A 112 6.63 4.68 -15.02
CA LEU A 112 5.96 3.54 -15.66
C LEU A 112 4.57 3.98 -16.13
N LYS A 113 4.33 3.85 -17.42
CA LYS A 113 3.01 4.12 -18.00
C LYS A 113 2.14 2.89 -17.86
N GLY A 114 0.88 3.09 -17.46
CA GLY A 114 -0.13 2.04 -17.49
C GLY A 114 -0.30 1.48 -18.90
N THR A 115 -0.54 0.19 -18.97
CA THR A 115 -0.82 -0.46 -20.26
C THR A 115 -2.25 -0.18 -20.71
N THR A 116 -2.48 -0.13 -22.01
CA THR A 116 -3.84 0.03 -22.56
C THR A 116 -4.72 -1.22 -22.39
N ALA A 117 -4.14 -2.34 -21.93
CA ALA A 117 -4.83 -3.61 -21.78
C ALA A 117 -5.77 -3.65 -20.56
N THR A 118 -5.53 -2.78 -19.57
CA THR A 118 -6.40 -2.63 -18.39
C THR A 118 -6.38 -1.18 -17.95
N SER A 119 -7.54 -0.66 -17.52
CA SER A 119 -7.64 0.67 -16.90
C SER A 119 -7.05 0.71 -15.49
N ASP A 120 -6.78 -0.45 -14.90
CA ASP A 120 -6.38 -0.61 -13.52
C ASP A 120 -4.90 -0.96 -13.44
N ASN A 121 -4.07 0.07 -13.27
CA ASN A 121 -2.62 -0.03 -13.08
C ASN A 121 -2.23 0.92 -11.96
N ARG A 122 -2.24 0.46 -10.71
CA ARG A 122 -2.06 1.36 -9.57
C ARG A 122 -1.40 0.74 -8.35
N ASP A 123 -1.10 1.59 -7.37
CA ASP A 123 -0.65 1.23 -6.04
C ASP A 123 0.74 0.58 -6.02
N PRO A 124 1.79 1.25 -6.53
CA PRO A 124 3.13 0.68 -6.60
C PRO A 124 3.70 0.47 -5.20
N TYR A 125 4.05 -0.78 -4.90
CA TYR A 125 4.84 -1.15 -3.72
C TYR A 125 6.28 -1.43 -4.14
N ILE A 126 7.23 -0.70 -3.54
CA ILE A 126 8.65 -0.74 -3.91
C ILE A 126 9.47 -1.34 -2.77
N TRP A 127 10.45 -2.19 -3.14
CA TRP A 127 11.51 -2.59 -2.22
C TRP A 127 12.84 -2.76 -2.94
N HIS A 128 13.92 -2.75 -2.19
CA HIS A 128 15.27 -2.96 -2.72
C HIS A 128 15.67 -4.43 -2.56
N ASP A 129 15.86 -5.11 -3.68
CA ASP A 129 16.51 -6.42 -3.73
C ASP A 129 18.03 -6.19 -3.77
N ALA A 130 18.66 -6.17 -2.59
CA ALA A 130 20.08 -5.93 -2.44
C ALA A 130 20.95 -7.04 -3.09
N ALA A 131 20.43 -8.27 -3.14
CA ALA A 131 21.16 -9.40 -3.74
C ALA A 131 21.29 -9.24 -5.26
N ARG A 132 20.25 -8.71 -5.91
CA ARG A 132 20.25 -8.44 -7.36
C ARG A 132 20.67 -7.01 -7.71
N GLY A 133 20.81 -6.12 -6.71
CA GLY A 133 21.14 -4.71 -6.90
C GLY A 133 20.04 -3.95 -7.67
N LYS A 134 18.78 -4.33 -7.49
CA LYS A 134 17.63 -3.77 -8.20
C LYS A 134 16.55 -3.30 -7.25
N LEU A 135 15.79 -2.29 -7.66
CA LEU A 135 14.48 -2.06 -7.10
C LEU A 135 13.45 -2.99 -7.76
N MET A 136 12.55 -3.48 -6.95
CA MET A 136 11.39 -4.25 -7.37
C MET A 136 10.12 -3.45 -7.12
N MET A 137 9.16 -3.53 -8.05
CA MET A 137 7.83 -2.93 -7.90
C MET A 137 6.78 -4.01 -8.06
N TYR A 138 5.85 -4.09 -7.10
CA TYR A 138 4.59 -4.79 -7.25
C TYR A 138 3.51 -3.77 -7.59
N LEU A 139 2.73 -4.05 -8.64
CA LEU A 139 1.71 -3.15 -9.15
C LEU A 139 0.39 -3.90 -9.32
N ALA A 140 -0.70 -3.35 -8.80
CA ALA A 140 -2.03 -3.90 -9.03
C ALA A 140 -2.48 -3.66 -10.48
N GLU A 141 -2.87 -4.74 -11.17
CA GLU A 141 -3.22 -4.74 -12.59
C GLU A 141 -4.49 -5.57 -12.84
N GLY A 142 -5.60 -5.10 -12.30
CA GLY A 142 -6.88 -5.80 -12.41
C GLY A 142 -6.95 -7.02 -11.49
N ASP A 143 -6.88 -8.22 -12.04
CA ASP A 143 -6.93 -9.50 -11.31
C ASP A 143 -5.55 -10.15 -11.11
N LYS A 144 -4.49 -9.35 -11.20
CA LYS A 144 -3.10 -9.79 -11.00
C LYS A 144 -2.26 -8.71 -10.34
N ILE A 145 -1.12 -9.10 -9.83
CA ILE A 145 -0.08 -8.19 -9.34
C ILE A 145 1.14 -8.34 -10.25
N GLY A 146 1.38 -7.32 -11.08
CA GLY A 146 2.55 -7.24 -11.95
C GLY A 146 3.82 -7.00 -11.15
N VAL A 147 4.93 -7.59 -11.60
CA VAL A 147 6.25 -7.47 -11.00
C VAL A 147 7.19 -6.82 -11.99
N TYR A 148 7.84 -5.75 -11.57
CA TYR A 148 8.76 -4.99 -12.37
C TYR A 148 10.09 -4.81 -11.63
N ALA A 149 11.19 -4.70 -12.39
CA ALA A 149 12.52 -4.45 -11.85
C ALA A 149 13.14 -3.21 -12.49
N SER A 150 13.93 -2.48 -11.70
CA SER A 150 14.67 -1.30 -12.16
C SER A 150 16.07 -1.26 -11.60
N SER A 151 17.04 -0.82 -12.41
CA SER A 151 18.42 -0.61 -11.98
C SER A 151 18.73 0.85 -11.62
N ASP A 152 17.79 1.77 -11.88
CA ASP A 152 17.96 3.22 -11.68
C ASP A 152 16.78 3.90 -10.98
N GLY A 153 15.67 3.18 -10.77
CA GLY A 153 14.44 3.71 -10.20
C GLY A 153 13.58 4.53 -11.18
N LYS A 154 14.00 4.68 -12.43
CA LYS A 154 13.31 5.50 -13.46
C LYS A 154 12.77 4.66 -14.62
N ALA A 155 13.54 3.69 -15.06
CA ALA A 155 13.15 2.75 -16.11
C ALA A 155 12.82 1.37 -15.52
N TRP A 156 11.67 0.82 -15.86
CA TRP A 156 11.17 -0.43 -15.29
C TRP A 156 10.94 -1.49 -16.35
N THR A 157 11.37 -2.71 -16.07
CA THR A 157 11.21 -3.88 -16.93
C THR A 157 10.26 -4.87 -16.26
N TYR A 158 9.29 -5.37 -17.01
CA TYR A 158 8.37 -6.40 -16.53
C TYR A 158 9.08 -7.74 -16.35
N GLU A 159 8.92 -8.36 -15.18
CA GLU A 159 9.54 -9.65 -14.83
C GLU A 159 8.50 -10.80 -14.81
N GLY A 160 7.22 -10.50 -14.55
CA GLY A 160 6.16 -11.48 -14.43
C GLY A 160 4.97 -10.96 -13.62
N ALA A 161 4.07 -11.84 -13.23
CA ALA A 161 2.93 -11.49 -12.37
C ALA A 161 2.47 -12.64 -11.48
N THR A 162 1.98 -12.30 -10.30
CA THR A 162 1.16 -13.20 -9.47
C THR A 162 -0.29 -13.08 -9.93
N ILE A 163 -0.85 -14.18 -10.45
CA ILE A 163 -2.21 -14.20 -10.99
C ILE A 163 -3.21 -14.49 -9.87
N LEU A 164 -4.21 -13.64 -9.74
CA LEU A 164 -5.27 -13.70 -8.72
C LEU A 164 -6.67 -13.83 -9.35
N SER A 165 -6.74 -14.16 -10.63
CA SER A 165 -8.00 -14.41 -11.32
C SER A 165 -8.74 -15.61 -10.74
N ALA A 166 -10.04 -15.68 -10.96
CA ALA A 166 -10.89 -16.78 -10.51
C ALA A 166 -10.34 -18.17 -10.93
N GLY A 167 -9.81 -18.29 -12.14
CA GLY A 167 -9.19 -19.52 -12.63
C GLY A 167 -7.98 -19.95 -11.80
N ALA A 168 -7.10 -19.03 -11.46
CA ALA A 168 -5.91 -19.28 -10.63
C ALA A 168 -6.28 -19.62 -9.17
N LEU A 169 -7.40 -19.09 -8.68
CA LEU A 169 -7.88 -19.29 -7.31
C LEU A 169 -8.93 -20.41 -7.17
N GLY A 170 -8.99 -21.34 -8.13
CA GLY A 170 -9.88 -22.48 -8.07
C GLY A 170 -11.36 -22.12 -8.18
N GLY A 171 -11.70 -21.10 -8.96
CA GLY A 171 -13.05 -20.63 -9.21
C GLY A 171 -13.52 -19.53 -8.24
N LYS A 172 -12.68 -19.08 -7.33
CA LYS A 172 -13.00 -18.00 -6.39
C LYS A 172 -12.59 -16.66 -6.98
N ASP A 173 -13.55 -15.81 -7.25
CA ASP A 173 -13.33 -14.47 -7.79
C ASP A 173 -13.20 -13.44 -6.67
N LEU A 174 -12.03 -12.78 -6.57
CA LEU A 174 -11.80 -11.70 -5.62
C LEU A 174 -12.14 -10.31 -6.21
N GLY A 175 -12.50 -10.23 -7.48
CA GLY A 175 -12.66 -8.97 -8.18
C GLY A 175 -11.33 -8.26 -8.42
N LEU A 176 -11.38 -6.94 -8.48
CA LEU A 176 -10.19 -6.09 -8.60
C LEU A 176 -9.30 -6.19 -7.36
N VAL A 177 -7.99 -6.31 -7.59
CA VAL A 177 -6.98 -6.27 -6.52
C VAL A 177 -6.31 -4.90 -6.48
N GLU A 178 -5.94 -4.45 -5.27
CA GLU A 178 -5.37 -3.14 -4.99
C GLU A 178 -4.31 -3.23 -3.88
N CYS A 179 -3.51 -2.19 -3.73
CA CYS A 179 -2.59 -1.99 -2.61
C CYS A 179 -1.69 -3.19 -2.29
N PRO A 180 -0.97 -3.79 -3.27
CA PRO A 180 -0.09 -4.91 -3.02
C PRO A 180 1.02 -4.53 -2.04
N ASN A 181 1.40 -5.45 -1.17
CA ASN A 181 2.47 -5.23 -0.20
C ASN A 181 3.13 -6.56 0.16
N LEU A 182 4.43 -6.66 -0.01
CA LEU A 182 5.18 -7.88 0.27
C LEU A 182 5.96 -7.74 1.57
N LYS A 183 5.88 -8.75 2.46
CA LYS A 183 6.66 -8.81 3.69
C LYS A 183 7.35 -10.17 3.82
N THR A 184 8.53 -10.15 4.42
CA THR A 184 9.24 -11.36 4.79
C THR A 184 9.07 -11.57 6.29
N MET A 185 8.43 -12.66 6.69
CA MET A 185 8.06 -12.89 8.08
C MET A 185 8.58 -14.24 8.57
N LYS A 186 9.20 -14.23 9.75
CA LYS A 186 9.58 -15.42 10.47
C LYS A 186 8.41 -15.89 11.33
N ALA A 187 7.93 -17.10 11.05
CA ALA A 187 6.80 -17.70 11.75
C ALA A 187 7.18 -18.23 13.13
N SER A 188 6.17 -18.58 13.93
CA SER A 188 6.34 -19.11 15.30
C SER A 188 7.15 -20.41 15.37
N ASP A 189 7.24 -21.18 14.29
CA ASP A 189 8.06 -22.41 14.18
C ASP A 189 9.50 -22.14 13.69
N GLY A 190 9.88 -20.86 13.50
CA GLY A 190 11.19 -20.43 13.02
C GLY A 190 11.33 -20.39 11.49
N THR A 191 10.33 -20.86 10.75
CA THR A 191 10.36 -20.84 9.28
C THR A 191 10.15 -19.40 8.76
N THR A 192 10.95 -18.98 7.80
CA THR A 192 10.75 -17.69 7.11
C THR A 192 9.91 -17.89 5.87
N LYS A 193 8.88 -17.07 5.71
CA LYS A 193 7.97 -17.04 4.56
C LYS A 193 7.83 -15.63 4.01
N HIS A 194 7.47 -15.55 2.73
CA HIS A 194 6.95 -14.32 2.16
C HIS A 194 5.44 -14.28 2.34
N VAL A 195 4.94 -13.10 2.68
CA VAL A 195 3.50 -12.83 2.82
C VAL A 195 3.14 -11.69 1.89
N LEU A 196 2.29 -11.97 0.93
CA LEU A 196 1.71 -10.99 0.03
C LEU A 196 0.38 -10.52 0.59
N PHE A 197 0.31 -9.24 0.93
CA PHE A 197 -0.92 -8.56 1.33
C PHE A 197 -1.48 -7.76 0.15
N PHE A 198 -2.79 -7.68 0.03
CA PHE A 198 -3.48 -6.90 -1.01
C PHE A 198 -4.93 -6.63 -0.62
N GLY A 199 -5.51 -5.56 -1.15
CA GLY A 199 -6.93 -5.28 -1.12
C GLY A 199 -7.67 -6.01 -2.24
N ALA A 200 -8.90 -6.43 -2.00
CA ALA A 200 -9.77 -6.96 -3.05
C ALA A 200 -11.25 -6.83 -2.68
N ASN A 201 -12.13 -6.80 -3.65
CA ASN A 201 -13.56 -6.59 -3.42
C ASN A 201 -14.25 -7.76 -2.72
N GLY A 202 -13.85 -8.98 -2.94
CA GLY A 202 -14.31 -10.15 -2.19
C GLY A 202 -15.80 -10.49 -2.28
N TYR A 203 -16.57 -9.95 -3.20
CA TYR A 203 -18.02 -10.20 -3.33
C TYR A 203 -18.36 -11.67 -3.45
N GLN A 204 -17.55 -12.42 -4.18
CA GLN A 204 -17.75 -13.86 -4.42
C GLN A 204 -17.54 -14.71 -3.16
N TYR A 205 -17.00 -14.09 -2.11
CA TYR A 205 -16.80 -14.72 -0.80
C TYR A 205 -17.89 -14.35 0.22
N GLY A 206 -18.98 -13.73 -0.23
CA GLY A 206 -20.04 -13.25 0.65
C GLY A 206 -19.62 -12.03 1.48
N SER A 207 -18.57 -11.34 1.06
CA SER A 207 -18.00 -10.16 1.69
C SER A 207 -17.91 -9.04 0.68
N THR A 208 -17.88 -7.78 1.11
CA THR A 208 -17.70 -6.66 0.21
C THR A 208 -16.21 -6.45 -0.12
N THR A 209 -15.62 -5.34 0.24
CA THR A 209 -14.18 -5.14 0.12
C THR A 209 -13.45 -5.68 1.35
N GLY A 210 -12.17 -6.00 1.22
CA GLY A 210 -11.37 -6.46 2.34
C GLY A 210 -9.89 -6.53 2.01
N THR A 211 -9.07 -6.58 3.05
CA THR A 211 -7.64 -6.82 2.93
C THR A 211 -7.36 -8.29 3.12
N TYR A 212 -6.67 -8.88 2.15
CA TYR A 212 -6.30 -10.29 2.09
C TYR A 212 -4.80 -10.49 2.26
N TYR A 213 -4.41 -11.71 2.54
CA TYR A 213 -3.01 -12.15 2.48
C TYR A 213 -2.91 -13.56 1.91
N MET A 214 -1.77 -13.85 1.33
CA MET A 214 -1.33 -15.19 0.93
C MET A 214 0.07 -15.43 1.46
N VAL A 215 0.37 -16.67 1.83
CA VAL A 215 1.70 -17.08 2.26
C VAL A 215 2.36 -17.88 1.14
N GLY A 216 3.66 -17.66 0.91
CA GLY A 216 4.39 -18.30 -0.17
C GLY A 216 5.88 -17.99 -0.16
N HIS A 217 6.48 -18.03 -1.33
CA HIS A 217 7.87 -17.72 -1.58
C HIS A 217 8.01 -16.87 -2.85
N LEU A 218 9.21 -16.39 -3.13
CA LEU A 218 9.54 -15.72 -4.38
C LEU A 218 10.29 -16.67 -5.30
N ASP A 219 10.00 -16.60 -6.59
CA ASP A 219 10.81 -17.25 -7.62
C ASP A 219 12.12 -16.45 -7.91
N ASP A 220 12.88 -16.89 -8.89
CA ASP A 220 14.15 -16.26 -9.31
C ASP A 220 13.97 -14.87 -9.92
N LYS A 221 12.76 -14.48 -10.28
CA LYS A 221 12.38 -13.15 -10.78
C LYS A 221 11.69 -12.27 -9.75
N ASN A 222 11.62 -12.73 -8.49
CA ASN A 222 10.85 -12.09 -7.42
C ASN A 222 9.33 -12.06 -7.66
N VAL A 223 8.80 -12.94 -8.50
CA VAL A 223 7.36 -13.14 -8.61
C VAL A 223 6.90 -13.98 -7.42
N PHE A 224 5.85 -13.53 -6.74
CA PHE A 224 5.31 -14.25 -5.60
C PHE A 224 4.58 -15.52 -6.06
N VAL A 225 4.99 -16.67 -5.51
CA VAL A 225 4.39 -17.99 -5.73
C VAL A 225 3.62 -18.38 -4.47
N ALA A 226 2.31 -18.46 -4.59
CA ALA A 226 1.44 -18.76 -3.46
C ALA A 226 1.52 -20.22 -3.02
N GLU A 227 1.64 -20.46 -1.72
CA GLU A 227 1.54 -21.77 -1.06
C GLU A 227 0.21 -21.91 -0.29
N SER A 228 -0.58 -20.85 -0.22
CA SER A 228 -1.88 -20.83 0.46
C SER A 228 -2.94 -20.15 -0.40
N GLN A 229 -4.20 -20.46 -0.15
CA GLN A 229 -5.32 -19.69 -0.66
C GLN A 229 -5.40 -18.33 0.03
N PRO A 230 -5.99 -17.28 -0.61
CA PRO A 230 -6.21 -15.99 0.02
C PRO A 230 -7.04 -16.10 1.30
N ARG A 231 -6.60 -15.39 2.34
CA ARG A 231 -7.32 -15.27 3.62
C ARG A 231 -7.44 -13.80 3.98
N ARG A 232 -8.52 -13.43 4.67
CA ARG A 232 -8.70 -12.06 5.15
C ARG A 232 -7.82 -11.78 6.36
N VAL A 233 -7.23 -10.58 6.40
CA VAL A 233 -6.51 -10.08 7.59
C VAL A 233 -7.49 -9.71 8.69
N ASP A 234 -8.60 -9.09 8.32
CA ASP A 234 -9.68 -8.64 9.21
C ASP A 234 -11.01 -9.25 8.78
N GLN A 235 -11.83 -9.70 9.72
CA GLN A 235 -13.12 -10.32 9.46
C GLN A 235 -14.27 -9.32 9.42
N GLY A 236 -14.04 -8.07 9.81
CA GLY A 236 -15.03 -6.99 9.72
C GLY A 236 -15.23 -6.48 8.30
N THR A 237 -16.13 -5.53 8.13
CA THR A 237 -16.46 -4.93 6.83
C THR A 237 -15.52 -3.79 6.45
N ASP A 238 -14.90 -3.12 7.43
CA ASP A 238 -14.26 -1.82 7.27
C ASP A 238 -12.78 -1.86 7.65
N TRP A 239 -11.98 -2.54 6.85
CA TRP A 239 -10.53 -2.56 6.99
C TRP A 239 -9.88 -2.74 5.62
N TYR A 240 -9.74 -1.64 4.88
CA TYR A 240 -9.34 -1.62 3.48
C TYR A 240 -8.23 -0.61 3.20
N GLY A 241 -7.59 -0.71 2.02
CA GLY A 241 -6.49 0.18 1.63
C GLY A 241 -5.32 0.11 2.63
N ALA A 242 -5.10 -1.06 3.24
CA ALA A 242 -4.12 -1.25 4.30
C ALA A 242 -2.69 -1.08 3.78
N ASN A 243 -1.84 -0.49 4.63
CA ASN A 243 -0.41 -0.42 4.40
C ASN A 243 0.35 -1.05 5.57
N PHE A 244 1.58 -1.52 5.28
CA PHE A 244 2.32 -2.41 6.15
C PHE A 244 3.77 -1.96 6.29
N LEU A 245 4.27 -1.89 7.52
CA LEU A 245 5.66 -1.62 7.84
C LEU A 245 6.31 -2.84 8.48
N GLN A 246 7.42 -3.32 7.91
CA GLN A 246 8.25 -4.33 8.55
C GLN A 246 8.96 -3.71 9.77
N GLU A 247 8.57 -4.12 10.98
CA GLU A 247 9.19 -3.63 12.21
C GLU A 247 10.36 -4.53 12.65
N SER A 248 10.17 -5.84 12.50
CA SER A 248 11.18 -6.86 12.75
C SER A 248 10.97 -8.05 11.82
N ASP A 249 11.78 -9.10 11.93
CA ASP A 249 11.59 -10.35 11.18
C ASP A 249 10.30 -11.11 11.56
N THR A 250 9.74 -10.83 12.74
CA THR A 250 8.54 -11.50 13.26
C THR A 250 7.29 -10.63 13.29
N THR A 251 7.44 -9.29 13.17
CA THR A 251 6.33 -8.35 13.40
C THR A 251 6.21 -7.33 12.28
N VAL A 252 5.00 -7.19 11.78
CA VAL A 252 4.60 -6.18 10.80
C VAL A 252 3.55 -5.27 11.43
N LYS A 253 3.78 -3.96 11.38
CA LYS A 253 2.77 -2.94 11.73
C LYS A 253 1.82 -2.75 10.58
N ALA A 254 0.54 -2.59 10.87
CA ALA A 254 -0.49 -2.36 9.85
C ALA A 254 -1.52 -1.34 10.29
N LEU A 255 -1.93 -0.50 9.35
CA LEU A 255 -3.05 0.44 9.45
C LEU A 255 -3.90 0.33 8.19
N ALA A 256 -5.17 0.64 8.30
CA ALA A 256 -6.10 0.59 7.18
C ALA A 256 -7.13 1.72 7.26
N TRP A 257 -7.75 2.01 6.16
CA TRP A 257 -8.95 2.83 6.10
C TRP A 257 -10.13 2.06 6.71
N LEU A 258 -10.85 2.69 7.63
CA LEU A 258 -12.09 2.17 8.21
C LEU A 258 -13.25 2.52 7.28
N GLY A 259 -13.29 1.88 6.14
CA GLY A 259 -14.27 2.12 5.12
C GLY A 259 -14.42 0.98 4.14
N ASN A 260 -15.46 1.06 3.32
CA ASN A 260 -15.81 0.06 2.35
C ASN A 260 -16.47 0.70 1.13
N TRP A 261 -15.91 0.49 -0.05
CA TRP A 261 -16.42 1.06 -1.29
C TRP A 261 -17.86 0.66 -1.63
N ALA A 262 -18.37 -0.42 -1.05
CA ALA A 262 -19.75 -0.85 -1.29
C ALA A 262 -20.82 0.16 -0.81
N TYR A 263 -20.49 0.99 0.18
CA TYR A 263 -21.43 1.97 0.75
C TYR A 263 -20.84 3.37 0.97
N LEU A 264 -19.54 3.57 0.75
CA LEU A 264 -18.90 4.89 0.84
C LEU A 264 -18.74 5.58 -0.52
N GLN A 265 -19.49 5.15 -1.51
CA GLN A 265 -19.58 5.82 -2.81
C GLN A 265 -20.72 6.83 -2.78
N GLY A 266 -20.39 8.10 -2.90
CA GLY A 266 -21.35 9.19 -2.89
C GLY A 266 -21.45 9.95 -1.57
N ASP A 267 -22.43 10.80 -1.48
CA ASP A 267 -22.65 11.65 -0.31
C ASP A 267 -23.15 10.85 0.89
N ILE A 268 -22.32 10.74 1.91
CA ILE A 268 -22.79 10.31 3.23
C ILE A 268 -23.38 11.51 3.93
N ARG A 269 -24.64 11.37 4.40
CA ARG A 269 -25.32 12.43 5.11
C ARG A 269 -25.43 12.12 6.59
N ASP A 270 -25.27 13.15 7.39
CA ASP A 270 -25.51 13.08 8.83
C ASP A 270 -27.01 13.00 9.15
N GLN A 271 -27.36 12.92 10.45
CA GLN A 271 -28.72 12.85 10.93
C GLN A 271 -29.59 14.09 10.59
N ASN A 272 -28.94 15.20 10.20
CA ASN A 272 -29.63 16.43 9.78
C ASN A 272 -29.78 16.52 8.26
N GLY A 273 -29.29 15.52 7.51
CA GLY A 273 -29.30 15.49 6.06
C GLY A 273 -28.15 16.27 5.42
N GLU A 274 -27.23 16.83 6.20
CA GLU A 274 -26.04 17.52 5.69
C GLU A 274 -24.98 16.53 5.21
N VAL A 275 -24.28 16.89 4.13
CA VAL A 275 -23.19 16.05 3.60
C VAL A 275 -22.07 15.98 4.62
N SER A 276 -21.74 14.77 5.05
CA SER A 276 -20.62 14.54 5.95
C SER A 276 -19.30 14.89 5.27
N LYS A 277 -18.51 15.72 5.93
CA LYS A 277 -17.12 16.02 5.49
C LYS A 277 -16.11 14.97 5.93
N HIS A 278 -16.55 13.95 6.67
CA HIS A 278 -15.72 12.88 7.18
C HIS A 278 -16.23 11.54 6.66
N LEU A 279 -15.54 11.00 5.68
CA LEU A 279 -15.83 9.68 5.09
C LEU A 279 -15.02 8.59 5.80
N SER A 280 -15.15 8.47 7.15
CA SER A 280 -14.40 7.45 7.89
C SER A 280 -13.07 7.95 8.51
N GLY A 281 -12.24 7.04 8.96
CA GLY A 281 -10.96 7.31 9.63
C GLY A 281 -9.92 6.24 9.31
N ILE A 282 -8.75 6.40 9.93
CA ILE A 282 -7.70 5.39 9.90
C ILE A 282 -7.83 4.50 11.13
N SER A 283 -7.63 3.20 10.96
CA SER A 283 -7.71 2.22 12.03
C SER A 283 -6.64 2.46 13.10
N MET A 284 -6.85 1.91 14.29
CA MET A 284 -5.77 1.73 15.25
C MET A 284 -4.68 0.84 14.64
N THR A 285 -3.43 1.11 15.02
CA THR A 285 -2.29 0.32 14.56
C THR A 285 -2.33 -1.09 15.13
N ARG A 286 -2.08 -2.06 14.26
CA ARG A 286 -2.03 -3.47 14.63
C ARG A 286 -0.62 -4.03 14.45
N ASN A 287 -0.26 -4.97 15.33
CA ASN A 287 0.85 -5.90 15.14
C ASN A 287 0.33 -7.14 14.45
N LEU A 288 0.93 -7.48 13.32
CA LEU A 288 0.69 -8.73 12.62
C LEU A 288 1.88 -9.66 12.84
N THR A 289 1.61 -10.91 13.20
CA THR A 289 2.62 -11.96 13.35
C THR A 289 2.21 -13.19 12.55
N LEU A 290 3.19 -13.93 12.04
CA LEU A 290 2.95 -15.17 11.32
C LEU A 290 3.08 -16.34 12.28
N VAL A 291 2.06 -17.16 12.39
CA VAL A 291 2.07 -18.36 13.25
C VAL A 291 1.74 -19.61 12.46
N ARG A 292 2.23 -20.77 12.90
CA ARG A 292 1.86 -22.06 12.36
C ARG A 292 0.78 -22.69 13.22
N GLU A 293 -0.41 -22.89 12.64
CA GLU A 293 -1.56 -23.51 13.28
C GLU A 293 -2.20 -24.54 12.36
N GLY A 294 -2.50 -25.74 12.86
CA GLY A 294 -3.19 -26.77 12.09
C GLY A 294 -2.49 -27.17 10.79
N GLY A 295 -1.16 -27.06 10.73
CA GLY A 295 -0.37 -27.33 9.52
C GLY A 295 -0.30 -26.18 8.53
N ALA A 296 -1.00 -25.07 8.75
CA ALA A 296 -1.01 -23.87 7.90
C ALA A 296 -0.31 -22.69 8.55
N TYR A 297 0.19 -21.75 7.74
CA TYR A 297 0.66 -20.45 8.21
C TYR A 297 -0.49 -19.45 8.20
N VAL A 298 -0.72 -18.78 9.32
CA VAL A 298 -1.80 -17.80 9.48
C VAL A 298 -1.31 -16.52 10.12
N ILE A 299 -1.89 -15.38 9.73
CA ILE A 299 -1.63 -14.09 10.35
C ILE A 299 -2.48 -13.96 11.61
N LYS A 300 -1.83 -13.62 12.71
CA LYS A 300 -2.48 -13.13 13.94
C LYS A 300 -2.36 -11.63 14.01
N SER A 301 -3.41 -10.98 14.46
CA SER A 301 -3.52 -9.53 14.57
C SER A 301 -3.83 -9.13 16.02
N ALA A 302 -3.08 -8.18 16.54
CA ALA A 302 -3.29 -7.60 17.86
C ALA A 302 -3.07 -6.08 17.80
N PHE A 303 -3.76 -5.30 18.62
CA PHE A 303 -3.49 -3.86 18.75
C PHE A 303 -2.12 -3.62 19.38
N VAL A 304 -1.48 -2.49 18.99
CA VAL A 304 -0.09 -2.19 19.42
C VAL A 304 0.03 -2.11 20.94
N ASN A 305 -0.88 -1.46 21.63
CA ASN A 305 -0.81 -1.24 23.08
C ASN A 305 -1.93 -1.95 23.85
N GLY A 306 -2.34 -3.10 23.38
CA GLY A 306 -3.39 -3.89 24.00
C GLY A 306 -4.80 -3.48 23.58
N ASN A 307 -5.81 -3.96 24.30
CA ASN A 307 -7.18 -3.61 24.01
C ASN A 307 -7.38 -2.09 24.17
N PRO A 308 -8.05 -1.44 23.20
CA PRO A 308 -8.38 -0.03 23.34
C PRO A 308 -9.12 0.17 24.65
N LYS A 309 -8.64 1.08 25.48
CA LYS A 309 -9.43 1.54 26.63
C LYS A 309 -10.61 2.27 26.05
N THR A 310 -11.78 1.66 26.06
CA THR A 310 -13.03 2.35 25.76
C THR A 310 -13.21 3.40 26.86
N SER A 311 -12.84 4.64 26.55
CA SER A 311 -13.40 5.77 27.28
C SER A 311 -14.86 5.89 26.86
N VAL A 312 -15.77 5.49 27.70
CA VAL A 312 -17.19 5.79 27.57
C VAL A 312 -17.39 7.27 27.86
#